data_44ceefaaa953cfb69d7cf80bfcb01941
#
_entry.id   44ceefaaa953cfb69d7cf80bfcb01941
#
_cell.length_a   1.000
_cell.length_b   1.000
_cell.length_c   1.000
_cell.angle_alpha   90.00
_cell.angle_beta   90.00
_cell.angle_gamma   90.00
#
_symmetry.space_group_name_H-M   'P 1'
#
loop_
_entity.id
_entity.type
_entity.pdbx_description
1 polymer ?
#
loop_
_entity_poly.entity_id
_entity_poly.type
_entity_poly.pdbx_seq_one_letter_code
_entity_poly.pdbx_strand_id
1 'polypeptide(L)'
;MAKTDVKNAFRIIPIHPDDYGLLGMQWRGLYYYDRCMPMGCSSSCLTFEMFSTAVEWIARNKRKIDYILHILDDYLLVAPSEQLCQQQLDLFLSLCSYLGIPITPEKTCGPSTAMSFAGIELDSIFLKARLPGDKIEKCISLISDFIHRKKVTLKEVQSLNGLLNFACSVTRPSRAFSRRLIDLTVGVRYRTTALDLIVR
;
A
#
# COMPACT_ATOMS: atom_id res chain seq x y z
N MET A 1 10.84 15.30 5.00
CA MET A 1 9.99 14.10 5.19
C MET A 1 10.87 12.94 5.60
N ALA A 2 10.34 12.04 6.44
CA ALA A 2 10.98 10.76 6.78
C ALA A 2 9.92 9.65 6.75
N LYS A 3 10.34 8.41 6.51
CA LYS A 3 9.43 7.25 6.51
C LYS A 3 10.05 6.07 7.24
N THR A 4 9.18 5.20 7.72
CA THR A 4 9.56 3.93 8.33
C THR A 4 8.45 2.90 8.16
N ASP A 5 8.75 1.62 8.35
CA ASP A 5 7.87 0.48 8.09
C ASP A 5 7.91 -0.50 9.26
N VAL A 6 6.75 -0.99 9.67
CA VAL A 6 6.63 -1.98 10.73
C VAL A 6 7.03 -3.36 10.19
N LYS A 7 8.03 -3.95 10.82
CA LYS A 7 8.52 -5.28 10.44
C LYS A 7 7.48 -6.34 10.75
N ASN A 8 7.23 -7.21 9.76
CA ASN A 8 6.29 -8.32 9.89
C ASN A 8 4.83 -7.91 10.14
N ALA A 9 4.48 -6.64 10.01
CA ALA A 9 3.12 -6.07 10.04
C ALA A 9 2.07 -6.94 10.78
N PHE A 10 1.19 -7.61 10.04
CA PHE A 10 0.11 -8.44 10.58
C PHE A 10 0.57 -9.51 11.58
N ARG A 11 1.82 -10.00 11.45
CA ARG A 11 2.36 -11.09 12.28
C ARG A 11 2.68 -10.66 13.72
N ILE A 12 2.66 -9.37 14.03
CA ILE A 12 2.82 -8.87 15.40
C ILE A 12 1.52 -8.90 16.21
N ILE A 13 0.37 -9.11 15.55
CA ILE A 13 -0.93 -9.17 16.20
C ILE A 13 -1.28 -10.64 16.48
N PRO A 14 -1.42 -11.05 17.75
CA PRO A 14 -1.78 -12.42 18.10
C PRO A 14 -3.25 -12.69 17.79
N ILE A 15 -3.56 -13.94 17.47
CA ILE A 15 -4.92 -14.47 17.37
C ILE A 15 -5.33 -15.07 18.72
N HIS A 16 -6.62 -14.92 19.07
CA HIS A 16 -7.13 -15.56 20.28
C HIS A 16 -7.04 -17.09 20.15
N PRO A 17 -6.63 -17.81 21.22
CA PRO A 17 -6.46 -19.26 21.15
C PRO A 17 -7.70 -20.04 20.68
N ASP A 18 -8.89 -19.58 21.01
CA ASP A 18 -10.15 -20.22 20.59
C ASP A 18 -10.36 -20.17 19.08
N ASP A 19 -9.71 -19.22 18.38
CA ASP A 19 -9.81 -19.01 16.93
C ASP A 19 -8.73 -19.74 16.13
N TYR A 20 -7.77 -20.43 16.78
CA TYR A 20 -6.70 -21.14 16.07
C TYR A 20 -7.22 -22.18 15.08
N GLY A 21 -8.33 -22.84 15.42
CA GLY A 21 -8.99 -23.83 14.56
C GLY A 21 -9.47 -23.26 13.21
N LEU A 22 -9.78 -21.94 13.16
CA LEU A 22 -10.21 -21.26 11.94
C LEU A 22 -9.05 -21.02 10.96
N LEU A 23 -7.82 -21.06 11.45
CA LEU A 23 -6.59 -20.78 10.70
C LEU A 23 -5.76 -22.04 10.48
N GLY A 24 -6.42 -23.21 10.51
CA GLY A 24 -5.80 -24.51 10.29
C GLY A 24 -5.35 -24.69 8.85
N MET A 25 -4.18 -25.30 8.65
CA MET A 25 -3.67 -25.71 7.35
C MET A 25 -2.99 -27.07 7.45
N GLN A 26 -2.99 -27.80 6.33
CA GLN A 26 -2.27 -29.09 6.24
C GLN A 26 -1.07 -28.95 5.29
N TRP A 27 0.08 -29.41 5.75
CA TRP A 27 1.29 -29.46 4.96
C TRP A 27 2.05 -30.77 5.22
N ARG A 28 2.35 -31.52 4.16
CA ARG A 28 3.07 -32.81 4.24
C ARG A 28 2.46 -33.79 5.24
N GLY A 29 1.14 -33.87 5.30
CA GLY A 29 0.40 -34.77 6.21
C GLY A 29 0.30 -34.30 7.68
N LEU A 30 0.93 -33.19 8.03
CA LEU A 30 0.83 -32.57 9.35
C LEU A 30 -0.14 -31.39 9.34
N TYR A 31 -0.78 -31.16 10.48
CA TYR A 31 -1.69 -30.03 10.67
C TYR A 31 -0.99 -28.91 11.43
N TYR A 32 -1.18 -27.71 10.94
CA TYR A 32 -0.65 -26.48 11.52
C TYR A 32 -1.79 -25.48 11.70
N TYR A 33 -1.58 -24.52 12.57
CA TYR A 33 -2.47 -23.36 12.70
C TYR A 33 -1.64 -22.08 12.89
N ASP A 34 -2.19 -20.98 12.43
CA ASP A 34 -1.55 -19.67 12.61
C ASP A 34 -1.86 -19.12 14.01
N ARG A 35 -0.83 -18.64 14.72
CA ARG A 35 -0.97 -18.00 16.04
C ARG A 35 -1.00 -16.48 15.96
N CYS A 36 -0.71 -15.95 14.79
CA CYS A 36 -0.71 -14.53 14.52
C CYS A 36 -1.59 -14.24 13.32
N MET A 37 -2.02 -12.99 13.20
CA MET A 37 -2.92 -12.58 12.14
C MET A 37 -2.33 -12.86 10.73
N PRO A 38 -3.02 -13.63 9.88
CA PRO A 38 -2.49 -14.03 8.58
C PRO A 38 -2.67 -12.91 7.54
N MET A 39 -1.77 -12.89 6.56
CA MET A 39 -1.98 -12.12 5.34
C MET A 39 -3.07 -12.78 4.48
N GLY A 40 -3.92 -11.96 3.86
CA GLY A 40 -4.99 -12.43 2.96
C GLY A 40 -6.33 -12.75 3.62
N CYS A 41 -6.43 -12.72 4.95
CA CYS A 41 -7.72 -12.73 5.62
C CYS A 41 -8.43 -11.37 5.43
N SER A 42 -9.73 -11.41 5.16
CA SER A 42 -10.52 -10.20 4.84
C SER A 42 -10.53 -9.15 5.96
N SER A 43 -10.49 -9.58 7.22
CA SER A 43 -10.46 -8.71 8.39
C SER A 43 -9.07 -8.19 8.78
N SER A 44 -7.99 -8.81 8.28
CA SER A 44 -6.63 -8.51 8.72
C SER A 44 -6.24 -7.05 8.46
N CYS A 45 -6.55 -6.52 7.27
CA CYS A 45 -6.24 -5.13 6.94
C CYS A 45 -6.96 -4.15 7.89
N LEU A 46 -8.24 -4.37 8.16
CA LEU A 46 -9.01 -3.50 9.06
C LEU A 46 -8.44 -3.54 10.48
N THR A 47 -8.16 -4.74 10.99
CA THR A 47 -7.62 -4.90 12.36
C THR A 47 -6.25 -4.25 12.50
N PHE A 48 -5.38 -4.43 11.49
CA PHE A 48 -4.06 -3.80 11.51
C PHE A 48 -4.14 -2.28 11.36
N GLU A 49 -5.06 -1.76 10.56
CA GLU A 49 -5.31 -0.32 10.42
C GLU A 49 -5.75 0.31 11.76
N MET A 50 -6.59 -0.39 12.53
CA MET A 50 -6.97 0.06 13.88
C MET A 50 -5.75 0.13 14.81
N PHE A 51 -4.86 -0.86 14.75
CA PHE A 51 -3.61 -0.86 15.49
C PHE A 51 -2.72 0.33 15.10
N SER A 52 -2.50 0.54 13.79
CA SER A 52 -1.69 1.64 13.27
C SER A 52 -2.28 3.00 13.62
N THR A 53 -3.60 3.13 13.59
CA THR A 53 -4.32 4.34 14.04
C THR A 53 -4.05 4.63 15.51
N ALA A 54 -4.05 3.61 16.36
CA ALA A 54 -3.73 3.79 17.79
C ALA A 54 -2.27 4.24 17.99
N VAL A 55 -1.32 3.68 17.26
CA VAL A 55 0.10 4.09 17.30
C VAL A 55 0.26 5.53 16.81
N GLU A 56 -0.39 5.92 15.70
CA GLU A 56 -0.39 7.30 15.23
C GLU A 56 -0.98 8.25 16.28
N TRP A 57 -2.09 7.88 16.89
CA TRP A 57 -2.71 8.67 17.95
C TRP A 57 -1.76 8.90 19.14
N ILE A 58 -1.05 7.84 19.57
CA ILE A 58 -0.04 7.95 20.66
C ILE A 58 1.10 8.87 20.23
N ALA A 59 1.61 8.72 19.01
CA ALA A 59 2.69 9.56 18.48
C ALA A 59 2.28 11.04 18.48
N ARG A 60 1.09 11.36 17.98
CA ARG A 60 0.56 12.73 17.94
C ARG A 60 0.31 13.31 19.33
N ASN A 61 -0.42 12.57 20.18
CA ASN A 61 -0.92 13.12 21.44
C ASN A 61 0.07 13.04 22.59
N LYS A 62 0.88 11.98 22.64
CA LYS A 62 1.84 11.74 23.74
C LYS A 62 3.26 12.17 23.39
N ARG A 63 3.68 12.07 22.13
CA ARG A 63 5.01 12.46 21.68
C ARG A 63 5.06 13.78 20.92
N LYS A 64 3.89 14.41 20.66
CA LYS A 64 3.78 15.70 19.96
C LYS A 64 4.41 15.71 18.58
N ILE A 65 4.22 14.61 17.85
CA ILE A 65 4.59 14.50 16.45
C ILE A 65 3.38 14.93 15.63
N ASP A 66 3.33 16.21 15.21
CA ASP A 66 2.11 16.82 14.66
C ASP A 66 1.74 16.24 13.29
N TYR A 67 2.72 16.03 12.43
CA TYR A 67 2.49 15.61 11.05
C TYR A 67 3.06 14.21 10.81
N ILE A 68 2.35 13.23 11.32
CA ILE A 68 2.55 11.80 11.05
C ILE A 68 1.28 11.24 10.44
N LEU A 69 1.43 10.40 9.42
CA LEU A 69 0.34 9.61 8.83
C LEU A 69 0.84 8.19 8.56
N HIS A 70 -0.11 7.29 8.42
CA HIS A 70 0.19 5.89 8.11
C HIS A 70 -0.72 5.34 7.01
N ILE A 71 -0.27 4.29 6.37
CA ILE A 71 -1.06 3.39 5.53
C ILE A 71 -0.63 1.99 5.94
N LEU A 72 -1.45 1.33 6.74
CA LEU A 72 -1.12 0.04 7.36
C LEU A 72 0.21 0.13 8.13
N ASP A 73 1.24 -0.56 7.64
CA ASP A 73 2.57 -0.68 8.23
C ASP A 73 3.55 0.45 7.85
N ASP A 74 3.24 1.22 6.82
CA ASP A 74 4.07 2.33 6.35
C ASP A 74 3.73 3.63 7.09
N TYR A 75 4.70 4.28 7.73
CA TYR A 75 4.55 5.58 8.39
C TYR A 75 5.34 6.67 7.66
N LEU A 76 4.72 7.84 7.50
CA LEU A 76 5.33 9.05 6.94
C LEU A 76 5.28 10.18 7.97
N LEU A 77 6.44 10.79 8.22
CA LEU A 77 6.60 11.97 9.06
C LEU A 77 6.96 13.17 8.19
N VAL A 78 6.38 14.32 8.49
CA VAL A 78 6.63 15.56 7.78
C VAL A 78 6.97 16.65 8.77
N ALA A 79 8.04 17.41 8.52
CA ALA A 79 8.41 18.54 9.36
C ALA A 79 8.94 19.71 8.51
N PRO A 80 8.87 20.94 9.01
CA PRO A 80 9.31 22.14 8.28
C PRO A 80 10.84 22.23 8.09
N SER A 81 11.63 21.49 8.88
CA SER A 81 13.08 21.46 8.76
C SER A 81 13.62 20.04 8.85
N GLU A 82 14.81 19.83 8.28
CA GLU A 82 15.53 18.55 8.34
C GLU A 82 15.80 18.13 9.77
N GLN A 83 16.31 19.06 10.60
CA GLN A 83 16.62 18.77 12.00
C GLN A 83 15.40 18.34 12.80
N LEU A 84 14.27 19.04 12.65
CA LEU A 84 13.02 18.67 13.34
C LEU A 84 12.48 17.33 12.81
N CYS A 85 12.62 17.07 11.51
CA CYS A 85 12.21 15.82 10.91
C CYS A 85 13.01 14.65 11.48
N GLN A 86 14.32 14.80 11.65
CA GLN A 86 15.16 13.78 12.28
C GLN A 86 14.77 13.56 13.75
N GLN A 87 14.59 14.63 14.51
CA GLN A 87 14.15 14.53 15.90
C GLN A 87 12.80 13.79 16.05
N GLN A 88 11.84 14.09 15.18
CA GLN A 88 10.55 13.41 15.19
C GLN A 88 10.66 11.94 14.78
N LEU A 89 11.51 11.61 13.82
CA LEU A 89 11.80 10.22 13.44
C LEU A 89 12.39 9.46 14.64
N ASP A 90 13.40 10.01 15.32
CA ASP A 90 14.04 9.39 16.47
C ASP A 90 13.04 9.18 17.62
N LEU A 91 12.17 10.16 17.88
CA LEU A 91 11.10 10.06 18.86
C LEU A 91 10.09 8.96 18.49
N PHE A 92 9.73 8.82 17.22
CA PHE A 92 8.82 7.77 16.76
C PHE A 92 9.46 6.38 16.87
N LEU A 93 10.72 6.23 16.47
CA LEU A 93 11.45 4.97 16.60
C LEU A 93 11.61 4.56 18.08
N SER A 94 11.89 5.53 18.96
CA SER A 94 11.92 5.30 20.41
C SER A 94 10.56 4.87 20.96
N LEU A 95 9.47 5.49 20.48
CA LEU A 95 8.11 5.08 20.84
C LEU A 95 7.82 3.65 20.39
N CYS A 96 8.15 3.28 19.16
CA CYS A 96 7.96 1.93 18.64
C CYS A 96 8.75 0.92 19.47
N SER A 97 10.00 1.23 19.80
CA SER A 97 10.84 0.40 20.69
C SER A 97 10.22 0.22 22.08
N TYR A 98 9.72 1.30 22.67
CA TYR A 98 9.03 1.26 23.97
C TYR A 98 7.76 0.41 23.96
N LEU A 99 6.99 0.47 22.86
CA LEU A 99 5.77 -0.31 22.67
C LEU A 99 6.04 -1.76 22.20
N GLY A 100 7.30 -2.13 21.98
CA GLY A 100 7.65 -3.46 21.46
C GLY A 100 7.28 -3.67 19.97
N ILE A 101 7.10 -2.59 19.23
CA ILE A 101 6.77 -2.63 17.80
C ILE A 101 8.07 -2.74 16.99
N PRO A 102 8.30 -3.86 16.29
CA PRO A 102 9.52 -4.02 15.50
C PRO A 102 9.47 -3.14 14.24
N ILE A 103 10.56 -2.42 13.98
CA ILE A 103 10.72 -1.58 12.80
C ILE A 103 11.73 -2.23 11.84
N THR A 104 11.56 -1.99 10.55
CA THR A 104 12.46 -2.43 9.48
C THR A 104 13.52 -1.34 9.23
N PRO A 105 14.78 -1.50 9.69
CA PRO A 105 15.79 -0.45 9.56
C PRO A 105 16.10 -0.12 8.10
N GLU A 106 16.11 -1.13 7.22
CA GLU A 106 16.44 -1.00 5.80
C GLU A 106 15.41 -0.19 5.01
N LYS A 107 14.19 -0.09 5.54
CA LYS A 107 13.10 0.70 4.96
C LYS A 107 12.93 2.07 5.63
N THR A 108 13.64 2.31 6.73
CA THR A 108 13.63 3.61 7.40
C THR A 108 14.52 4.58 6.63
N CYS A 109 13.92 5.65 6.13
CA CYS A 109 14.57 6.63 5.27
C CYS A 109 14.21 8.06 5.69
N GLY A 110 15.15 8.96 5.46
CA GLY A 110 14.97 10.38 5.71
C GLY A 110 15.89 10.89 6.83
N PRO A 111 15.89 12.19 7.04
CA PRO A 111 15.08 13.23 6.35
C PRO A 111 15.44 13.42 4.88
N SER A 112 14.44 13.68 4.05
CA SER A 112 14.64 14.00 2.64
C SER A 112 13.51 14.92 2.14
N THR A 113 13.80 15.74 1.15
CA THR A 113 12.80 16.59 0.48
C THR A 113 12.03 15.84 -0.59
N ALA A 114 12.56 14.71 -1.07
CA ALA A 114 11.90 13.84 -2.03
C ALA A 114 12.01 12.38 -1.59
N MET A 115 10.90 11.64 -1.60
CA MET A 115 10.89 10.22 -1.26
C MET A 115 9.66 9.50 -1.84
N SER A 116 9.79 8.19 -2.00
CA SER A 116 8.67 7.32 -2.35
C SER A 116 7.92 6.87 -1.10
N PHE A 117 6.59 7.09 -1.08
CA PHE A 117 5.69 6.63 -0.03
C PHE A 117 4.42 6.06 -0.66
N ALA A 118 3.96 4.89 -0.21
CA ALA A 118 2.80 4.18 -0.76
C ALA A 118 2.84 4.05 -2.30
N GLY A 119 4.05 3.93 -2.86
CA GLY A 119 4.25 3.77 -4.30
C GLY A 119 4.09 5.06 -5.11
N ILE A 120 4.10 6.22 -4.48
CA ILE A 120 4.06 7.55 -5.08
C ILE A 120 5.33 8.31 -4.68
N GLU A 121 5.96 9.00 -5.60
CA GLU A 121 7.06 9.93 -5.30
C GLU A 121 6.50 11.27 -4.83
N LEU A 122 6.88 11.65 -3.62
CA LEU A 122 6.52 12.93 -3.00
C LEU A 122 7.72 13.87 -3.06
N ASP A 123 7.50 15.11 -3.47
CA ASP A 123 8.50 16.16 -3.56
C ASP A 123 7.99 17.40 -2.82
N SER A 124 8.59 17.70 -1.68
CA SER A 124 8.15 18.80 -0.81
C SER A 124 8.66 20.17 -1.27
N ILE A 125 9.69 20.24 -2.11
CA ILE A 125 10.19 21.52 -2.66
C ILE A 125 9.25 22.00 -3.75
N PHE A 126 8.94 21.11 -4.71
CA PHE A 126 8.06 21.45 -5.83
C PHE A 126 6.57 21.24 -5.50
N LEU A 127 6.24 20.76 -4.30
CA LEU A 127 4.88 20.41 -3.87
C LEU A 127 4.16 19.50 -4.88
N LYS A 128 4.88 18.46 -5.34
CA LYS A 128 4.41 17.54 -6.37
C LYS A 128 4.36 16.12 -5.84
N ALA A 129 3.34 15.40 -6.30
CA ALA A 129 3.27 13.95 -6.22
C ALA A 129 3.34 13.38 -7.63
N ARG A 130 4.17 12.36 -7.84
CA ARG A 130 4.46 11.76 -9.15
C ARG A 130 4.39 10.24 -9.08
N LEU A 131 4.07 9.61 -10.21
CA LEU A 131 4.31 8.18 -10.36
C LEU A 131 5.81 7.93 -10.49
N PRO A 132 6.36 6.89 -9.84
CA PRO A 132 7.70 6.40 -10.10
C PRO A 132 7.88 6.02 -11.59
N GLY A 133 9.10 6.21 -12.11
CA GLY A 133 9.42 5.97 -13.52
C GLY A 133 9.10 4.55 -13.98
N ASP A 134 9.42 3.54 -13.17
CA ASP A 134 9.11 2.13 -13.42
C ASP A 134 7.62 1.87 -13.63
N LYS A 135 6.77 2.55 -12.86
CA LYS A 135 5.30 2.46 -13.01
C LYS A 135 4.80 3.15 -14.26
N ILE A 136 5.40 4.27 -14.63
CA ILE A 136 5.09 4.97 -15.88
C ILE A 136 5.45 4.08 -17.09
N GLU A 137 6.64 3.50 -17.10
CA GLU A 137 7.09 2.58 -18.14
C GLU A 137 6.17 1.36 -18.26
N LYS A 138 5.78 0.78 -17.13
CA LYS A 138 4.83 -0.33 -17.09
C LYS A 138 3.46 0.06 -17.65
N CYS A 139 2.96 1.26 -17.34
CA CYS A 139 1.72 1.77 -17.93
C CYS A 139 1.83 1.89 -19.45
N ILE A 140 2.91 2.50 -19.94
CA ILE A 140 3.15 2.71 -21.37
C ILE A 140 3.23 1.36 -22.09
N SER A 141 4.00 0.42 -21.57
CA SER A 141 4.14 -0.92 -22.15
C SER A 141 2.80 -1.64 -22.26
N LEU A 142 2.02 -1.69 -21.17
CA LEU A 142 0.71 -2.34 -21.18
C LEU A 142 -0.26 -1.68 -22.13
N ILE A 143 -0.31 -0.35 -22.18
CA ILE A 143 -1.18 0.38 -23.11
C ILE A 143 -0.77 0.09 -24.56
N SER A 144 0.53 0.10 -24.87
CA SER A 144 1.04 -0.21 -26.20
C SER A 144 0.68 -1.62 -26.65
N ASP A 145 0.81 -2.60 -25.75
CA ASP A 145 0.38 -3.97 -26.03
C ASP A 145 -1.12 -4.06 -26.34
N PHE A 146 -1.94 -3.34 -25.58
CA PHE A 146 -3.40 -3.35 -25.76
C PHE A 146 -3.84 -2.72 -27.09
N ILE A 147 -3.19 -1.64 -27.54
CA ILE A 147 -3.52 -0.95 -28.78
C ILE A 147 -3.39 -1.89 -30.01
N HIS A 148 -2.44 -2.81 -29.98
CA HIS A 148 -2.17 -3.73 -31.08
C HIS A 148 -2.98 -5.03 -31.03
N ARG A 149 -3.75 -5.28 -29.95
CA ARG A 149 -4.52 -6.51 -29.75
C ARG A 149 -6.01 -6.29 -30.04
N LYS A 150 -6.60 -7.21 -30.82
CA LYS A 150 -8.05 -7.24 -31.08
C LYS A 150 -8.85 -7.90 -29.95
N LYS A 151 -8.22 -8.82 -29.20
CA LYS A 151 -8.87 -9.58 -28.13
C LYS A 151 -8.00 -9.57 -26.88
N VAL A 152 -8.62 -9.37 -25.74
CA VAL A 152 -7.99 -9.41 -24.42
C VAL A 152 -8.87 -10.17 -23.44
N THR A 153 -8.28 -10.68 -22.37
CA THR A 153 -9.02 -11.33 -21.29
C THR A 153 -9.53 -10.31 -20.27
N LEU A 154 -10.59 -10.66 -19.55
CA LEU A 154 -11.10 -9.83 -18.45
C LEU A 154 -9.99 -9.53 -17.41
N LYS A 155 -9.15 -10.51 -17.09
CA LYS A 155 -8.05 -10.35 -16.13
C LYS A 155 -7.03 -9.31 -16.58
N GLU A 156 -6.70 -9.28 -17.87
CA GLU A 156 -5.78 -8.29 -18.43
C GLU A 156 -6.38 -6.88 -18.37
N VAL A 157 -7.66 -6.72 -18.72
CA VAL A 157 -8.35 -5.42 -18.60
C VAL A 157 -8.44 -4.96 -17.14
N GLN A 158 -8.74 -5.87 -16.20
CA GLN A 158 -8.75 -5.55 -14.78
C GLN A 158 -7.37 -5.13 -14.27
N SER A 159 -6.31 -5.80 -14.71
CA SER A 159 -4.92 -5.45 -14.36
C SER A 159 -4.54 -4.06 -14.87
N LEU A 160 -4.86 -3.76 -16.13
CA LEU A 160 -4.65 -2.43 -16.70
C LEU A 160 -5.47 -1.36 -15.96
N ASN A 161 -6.75 -1.62 -15.71
CA ASN A 161 -7.61 -0.70 -14.94
C ASN A 161 -7.08 -0.44 -13.55
N GLY A 162 -6.58 -1.46 -12.85
CA GLY A 162 -5.96 -1.29 -11.53
C GLY A 162 -4.76 -0.35 -11.57
N LEU A 163 -3.87 -0.54 -12.55
CA LEU A 163 -2.68 0.29 -12.71
C LEU A 163 -3.04 1.74 -13.10
N LEU A 164 -3.98 1.92 -14.04
CA LEU A 164 -4.46 3.24 -14.46
C LEU A 164 -5.19 3.96 -13.32
N ASN A 165 -6.02 3.25 -12.55
CA ASN A 165 -6.69 3.83 -11.38
C ASN A 165 -5.70 4.30 -10.33
N PHE A 166 -4.62 3.55 -10.09
CA PHE A 166 -3.52 3.99 -9.24
C PHE A 166 -2.84 5.24 -9.81
N ALA A 167 -2.57 5.30 -11.12
CA ALA A 167 -2.02 6.48 -11.78
C ALA A 167 -2.93 7.72 -11.64
N CYS A 168 -4.25 7.52 -11.62
CA CYS A 168 -5.23 8.57 -11.42
C CYS A 168 -5.20 9.20 -10.01
N SER A 169 -4.56 8.57 -9.03
CA SER A 169 -4.38 9.17 -7.69
C SER A 169 -3.49 10.41 -7.75
N VAL A 170 -2.54 10.44 -8.69
CA VAL A 170 -1.60 11.56 -8.89
C VAL A 170 -2.03 12.46 -10.04
N THR A 171 -2.67 11.89 -11.07
CA THR A 171 -3.09 12.61 -12.28
C THR A 171 -4.62 12.62 -12.38
N ARG A 172 -5.26 13.52 -11.63
CA ARG A 172 -6.73 13.58 -11.51
C ARG A 172 -7.51 13.57 -12.83
N PRO A 173 -7.10 14.31 -13.91
CA PRO A 173 -7.83 14.31 -15.18
C PRO A 173 -7.90 12.94 -15.88
N SER A 174 -6.98 12.03 -15.58
CA SER A 174 -6.88 10.72 -16.25
C SER A 174 -8.05 9.78 -15.94
N ARG A 175 -8.81 10.01 -14.87
CA ARG A 175 -10.02 9.21 -14.54
C ARG A 175 -11.06 9.22 -15.66
N ALA A 176 -11.20 10.32 -16.38
CA ALA A 176 -12.14 10.42 -17.49
C ALA A 176 -11.82 9.42 -18.64
N PHE A 177 -10.53 9.16 -18.85
CA PHE A 177 -10.08 8.26 -19.91
C PHE A 177 -10.20 6.77 -19.54
N SER A 178 -10.25 6.43 -18.26
CA SER A 178 -10.37 5.04 -17.79
C SER A 178 -11.80 4.50 -17.87
N ARG A 179 -12.81 5.36 -18.03
CA ARG A 179 -14.23 4.98 -17.95
C ARG A 179 -14.61 3.87 -18.93
N ARG A 180 -14.21 3.99 -20.20
CA ARG A 180 -14.53 2.98 -21.23
C ARG A 180 -13.91 1.62 -20.93
N LEU A 181 -12.69 1.58 -20.38
CA LEU A 181 -12.04 0.33 -19.97
C LEU A 181 -12.75 -0.32 -18.78
N ILE A 182 -13.26 0.49 -17.86
CA ILE A 182 -14.06 0.00 -16.72
C ILE A 182 -15.38 -0.59 -17.25
N ASP A 183 -16.05 0.09 -18.15
CA ASP A 183 -17.32 -0.36 -18.72
C ASP A 183 -17.19 -1.71 -19.44
N LEU A 184 -16.03 -2.03 -20.04
CA LEU A 184 -15.73 -3.34 -20.64
C LEU A 184 -15.72 -4.49 -19.62
N THR A 185 -15.56 -4.20 -18.34
CA THR A 185 -15.53 -5.23 -17.28
C THR A 185 -16.89 -5.47 -16.65
N VAL A 186 -17.88 -4.64 -16.95
CA VAL A 186 -19.23 -4.71 -16.37
C VAL A 186 -20.01 -5.86 -17.00
N GLY A 187 -20.61 -6.71 -16.18
CA GLY A 187 -21.46 -7.83 -16.65
C GLY A 187 -20.70 -9.08 -17.12
N VAL A 188 -19.36 -9.04 -17.16
CA VAL A 188 -18.55 -10.21 -17.56
C VAL A 188 -18.30 -11.10 -16.34
N ARG A 189 -18.87 -12.32 -16.38
CA ARG A 189 -18.80 -13.26 -15.23
C ARG A 189 -17.59 -14.20 -15.24
N TYR A 190 -16.93 -14.41 -16.37
CA TYR A 190 -15.85 -15.40 -16.50
C TYR A 190 -14.49 -14.76 -16.73
N ARG A 191 -13.51 -15.13 -15.91
CA ARG A 191 -12.14 -14.60 -15.93
C ARG A 191 -11.34 -14.94 -17.21
N THR A 192 -11.78 -15.95 -17.96
CA THR A 192 -11.11 -16.48 -19.17
C THR A 192 -11.80 -16.08 -20.47
N THR A 193 -12.92 -15.38 -20.41
CA THR A 193 -13.64 -14.96 -21.62
C THR A 193 -12.84 -13.89 -22.34
N ALA A 194 -12.55 -14.13 -23.61
CA ALA A 194 -11.95 -13.12 -24.47
C ALA A 194 -12.96 -11.98 -24.72
N LEU A 195 -12.51 -10.76 -24.50
CA LEU A 195 -13.27 -9.54 -24.79
C LEU A 195 -12.81 -8.97 -26.12
N ASP A 196 -13.74 -8.71 -27.02
CA ASP A 196 -13.42 -8.01 -28.28
C ASP A 196 -13.22 -6.52 -27.97
N LEU A 197 -12.00 -6.05 -28.17
CA LEU A 197 -11.69 -4.63 -28.08
C LEU A 197 -12.19 -3.95 -29.36
N ILE A 198 -13.31 -3.27 -29.27
CA ILE A 198 -13.72 -2.34 -30.31
C ILE A 198 -13.02 -1.01 -30.03
N VAL A 199 -11.81 -0.87 -30.58
CA VAL A 199 -11.11 0.42 -30.59
C VAL A 199 -11.73 1.21 -31.77
N ARG A 200 -12.63 2.11 -31.45
CA ARG A 200 -13.09 3.20 -32.34
C ARG A 200 -12.57 4.52 -31.85
#